data_dcecec1205be2edb5a4645f135d8dfc8
#
_entry.id   dcecec1205be2edb5a4645f135d8dfc8
#
_cell.length_a   1.000
_cell.length_b   1.000
_cell.length_c   1.000
_cell.angle_alpha   90.00
_cell.angle_beta   90.00
_cell.angle_gamma   90.00
#
_symmetry.space_group_name_H-M   'P 1'
#
loop_
_entity.id
_entity.type
_entity.pdbx_description
1 polymer ?
#
loop_
_entity_poly.entity_id
_entity_poly.type
_entity_poly.pdbx_seq_one_letter_code
_entity_poly.pdbx_strand_id
1 'polypeptide(L)' 'MSPNPRHSRPELVLGAVLYLMTAYRRTPCPRIAACVAAHLDCLAAHPQVDPTLRELCAGMRSEWHGAAVAAGHPRQVH' A
#
# COMPACT_ATOMS: atom_id res chain seq x y z
N MET A 1 -3.23 24.01 -10.46
CA MET A 1 -3.21 22.84 -10.97
C MET A 1 -3.83 21.84 -10.13
N SER A 2 -4.53 21.03 -10.63
CA SER A 2 -5.21 20.10 -9.79
C SER A 2 -4.38 18.88 -9.50
N PRO A 3 -4.54 18.35 -8.33
CA PRO A 3 -3.80 17.15 -7.97
C PRO A 3 -4.26 15.99 -8.82
N ASN A 4 -3.50 14.94 -8.73
CA ASN A 4 -3.87 13.70 -9.38
C ASN A 4 -5.22 13.27 -8.85
N PRO A 5 -6.23 13.07 -9.71
CA PRO A 5 -7.55 12.71 -9.24
C PRO A 5 -7.59 11.46 -8.39
N ARG A 6 -6.71 10.52 -8.69
CA ARG A 6 -6.63 9.32 -7.90
C ARG A 6 -6.30 9.61 -6.46
N HIS A 7 -5.39 10.55 -6.22
CA HIS A 7 -4.95 10.87 -4.88
C HIS A 7 -5.96 11.71 -4.13
N SER A 8 -6.83 12.44 -4.83
CA SER A 8 -7.82 13.23 -4.13
C SER A 8 -9.08 12.42 -3.82
N ARG A 9 -9.15 11.18 -4.27
CA ARG A 9 -10.31 10.32 -4.04
C ARG A 9 -9.87 9.07 -3.30
N PRO A 10 -9.96 9.09 -1.98
CA PRO A 10 -9.44 7.97 -1.19
C PRO A 10 -10.09 6.63 -1.51
N GLU A 11 -11.34 6.63 -1.93
CA GLU A 11 -11.98 5.37 -2.26
C GLU A 11 -11.32 4.71 -3.48
N LEU A 12 -10.78 5.49 -4.40
CA LEU A 12 -10.06 4.92 -5.52
C LEU A 12 -8.71 4.35 -5.11
N VAL A 13 -8.05 5.04 -4.19
CA VAL A 13 -6.79 4.55 -3.67
C VAL A 13 -7.02 3.25 -2.91
N LEU A 14 -8.08 3.20 -2.12
CA LEU A 14 -8.42 1.99 -1.38
C LEU A 14 -8.72 0.84 -2.35
N GLY A 15 -9.46 1.13 -3.41
CA GLY A 15 -9.74 0.10 -4.41
C GLY A 15 -8.46 -0.43 -5.04
N ALA A 16 -7.51 0.46 -5.30
CA ALA A 16 -6.22 0.04 -5.86
C ALA A 16 -5.47 -0.85 -4.88
N VAL A 17 -5.54 -0.54 -3.58
CA VAL A 17 -4.89 -1.36 -2.56
C VAL A 17 -5.47 -2.76 -2.59
N LEU A 18 -6.80 -2.88 -2.62
CA LEU A 18 -7.43 -4.19 -2.62
C LEU A 18 -7.04 -4.98 -3.86
N TYR A 19 -7.01 -4.32 -5.00
CA TYR A 19 -6.61 -4.97 -6.24
C TYR A 19 -5.17 -5.45 -6.16
N LEU A 20 -4.29 -4.59 -5.68
CA LEU A 20 -2.88 -4.93 -5.60
C LEU A 20 -2.61 -6.05 -4.61
N MET A 21 -3.34 -6.06 -3.49
CA MET A 21 -3.20 -7.13 -2.52
C MET A 21 -3.62 -8.47 -3.14
N THR A 22 -4.69 -8.45 -3.93
CA THR A 22 -5.14 -9.66 -4.61
C THR A 22 -4.10 -10.12 -5.61
N ALA A 23 -3.52 -9.19 -6.35
CA ALA A 23 -2.48 -9.53 -7.31
C ALA A 23 -1.26 -10.12 -6.60
N TYR A 24 -0.91 -9.57 -5.45
CA TYR A 24 0.24 -10.06 -4.69
C TYR A 24 0.02 -11.51 -4.25
N ARG A 25 -1.21 -11.83 -3.85
CA ARG A 25 -1.50 -13.20 -3.44
C ARG A 25 -1.29 -14.19 -4.57
N ARG A 26 -1.59 -13.77 -5.79
CA ARG A 26 -1.47 -14.64 -6.94
C ARG A 26 -0.03 -14.75 -7.42
N THR A 27 0.69 -13.66 -7.39
CA THR A 27 2.06 -13.64 -7.85
C THR A 27 2.85 -12.68 -6.95
N PRO A 28 3.39 -13.19 -5.84
CA PRO A 28 4.14 -12.32 -4.93
C PRO A 28 5.30 -11.67 -5.66
N CYS A 29 5.39 -10.36 -5.49
CA CYS A 29 6.37 -9.57 -6.21
C CYS A 29 6.73 -8.36 -5.36
N PRO A 30 8.02 -8.07 -5.15
CA PRO A 30 8.39 -6.93 -4.32
C PRO A 30 7.89 -5.62 -4.85
N ARG A 31 7.71 -5.50 -6.16
CA ARG A 31 7.18 -4.28 -6.72
C ARG A 31 5.72 -4.09 -6.35
N ILE A 32 4.94 -5.16 -6.37
CA ILE A 32 3.54 -5.07 -5.97
C ILE A 32 3.46 -4.73 -4.49
N ALA A 33 4.30 -5.36 -3.67
CA ALA A 33 4.30 -5.04 -2.24
C ALA A 33 4.65 -3.58 -2.01
N ALA A 34 5.63 -3.05 -2.75
CA ALA A 34 6.00 -1.64 -2.62
C ALA A 34 4.86 -0.74 -3.04
N CYS A 35 4.12 -1.11 -4.08
CA CYS A 35 2.97 -0.34 -4.52
C CYS A 35 1.89 -0.32 -3.45
N VAL A 36 1.63 -1.47 -2.83
CA VAL A 36 0.65 -1.52 -1.74
C VAL A 36 1.09 -0.59 -0.62
N ALA A 37 2.37 -0.66 -0.23
CA ALA A 37 2.87 0.17 0.85
C ALA A 37 2.71 1.65 0.53
N ALA A 38 3.02 2.05 -0.70
CA ALA A 38 2.91 3.45 -1.11
C ALA A 38 1.46 3.92 -1.04
N HIS A 39 0.53 3.08 -1.48
CA HIS A 39 -0.88 3.44 -1.42
C HIS A 39 -1.38 3.52 0.02
N LEU A 40 -0.91 2.62 0.88
CA LEU A 40 -1.27 2.68 2.29
C LEU A 40 -0.71 3.94 2.94
N ASP A 41 0.52 4.34 2.57
CA ASP A 41 1.08 5.60 3.05
C ASP A 41 0.18 6.77 2.67
N CYS A 42 -0.31 6.75 1.44
CA CYS A 42 -1.18 7.81 0.95
C CYS A 42 -2.47 7.89 1.78
N LEU A 43 -3.08 6.73 2.02
CA LEU A 43 -4.32 6.70 2.81
C LEU A 43 -4.08 7.10 4.26
N ALA A 44 -2.97 6.66 4.84
CA ALA A 44 -2.66 6.99 6.22
C ALA A 44 -2.46 8.48 6.44
N ALA A 45 -2.06 9.19 5.39
CA ALA A 45 -1.83 10.63 5.46
C ALA A 45 -2.97 11.46 4.90
N HIS A 46 -4.00 10.83 4.36
CA HIS A 46 -5.05 11.56 3.67
C HIS A 46 -6.03 12.18 4.66
N PRO A 47 -6.20 13.51 4.63
CA PRO A 47 -7.01 14.18 5.63
C PRO A 47 -8.50 13.87 5.57
N GLN A 48 -8.98 13.42 4.41
CA GLN A 48 -10.39 13.11 4.26
C GLN A 48 -10.74 11.68 4.58
N VAL A 49 -9.74 10.86 4.88
CA VAL A 49 -9.99 9.48 5.26
C VAL A 49 -10.38 9.44 6.73
N ASP A 50 -11.35 8.63 7.06
CA ASP A 50 -11.77 8.44 8.44
C ASP A 50 -10.57 8.11 9.33
N PRO A 51 -10.50 8.70 10.53
CA PRO A 51 -9.33 8.45 11.40
C PRO A 51 -9.07 6.99 11.69
N THR A 52 -10.11 6.18 11.85
CA THR A 52 -9.94 4.76 12.11
C THR A 52 -9.28 4.07 10.93
N LEU A 53 -9.72 4.42 9.72
CA LEU A 53 -9.13 3.84 8.54
C LEU A 53 -7.68 4.28 8.36
N ARG A 54 -7.40 5.55 8.69
CA ARG A 54 -6.02 6.03 8.63
C ARG A 54 -5.12 5.24 9.55
N GLU A 55 -5.61 4.93 10.76
CA GLU A 55 -4.83 4.16 11.70
C GLU A 55 -4.59 2.74 11.21
N LEU A 56 -5.63 2.15 10.62
CA LEU A 56 -5.47 0.81 10.06
C LEU A 56 -4.42 0.80 8.96
N CYS A 57 -4.49 1.78 8.07
CA CYS A 57 -3.52 1.85 6.99
C CYS A 57 -2.11 2.09 7.51
N ALA A 58 -1.98 2.93 8.53
CA ALA A 58 -0.68 3.18 9.13
C ALA A 58 -0.09 1.91 9.74
N GLY A 59 -0.93 1.09 10.36
CA GLY A 59 -0.47 -0.16 10.92
C GLY A 59 -0.06 -1.18 9.87
N MET A 60 -0.83 -1.22 8.77
CA MET A 60 -0.57 -2.19 7.72
C MET A 60 0.64 -1.84 6.87
N ARG A 61 0.94 -0.55 6.72
CA ARG A 61 2.01 -0.16 5.81
C ARG A 61 3.37 -0.70 6.21
N SER A 62 3.60 -0.87 7.52
CA SER A 62 4.87 -1.43 7.98
C SER A 62 5.07 -2.82 7.46
N GLU A 63 4.02 -3.64 7.52
CA GLU A 63 4.10 -5.00 7.04
C GLU A 63 4.39 -5.04 5.55
N TRP A 64 3.74 -4.16 4.79
CA TRP A 64 3.93 -4.16 3.35
C TRP A 64 5.28 -3.60 2.94
N HIS A 65 5.79 -2.62 3.68
CA HIS A 65 7.17 -2.16 3.45
C HIS A 65 8.15 -3.29 3.75
N GLY A 66 7.90 -4.03 4.84
CA GLY A 66 8.74 -5.17 5.16
C GLY A 66 8.68 -6.24 4.10
N ALA A 67 7.49 -6.51 3.57
CA ALA A 67 7.34 -7.51 2.52
C ALA A 67 8.09 -7.11 1.26
N ALA A 68 8.07 -5.82 0.92
CA ALA A 68 8.78 -5.33 -0.26
C ALA A 68 10.28 -5.55 -0.10
N VAL A 69 10.81 -5.26 1.08
CA VAL A 69 12.23 -5.43 1.33
C VAL A 69 12.61 -6.90 1.39
N ALA A 70 11.82 -7.70 2.13
CA ALA A 70 12.12 -9.11 2.28
C ALA A 70 12.10 -9.84 0.95
N ALA A 71 11.08 -9.54 0.14
CA ALA A 71 10.96 -10.20 -1.15
C ALA A 71 12.06 -9.77 -2.10
N GLY A 72 12.62 -8.58 -1.88
CA GLY A 72 13.70 -8.07 -2.71
C GLY A 72 15.07 -8.52 -2.30
N HIS A 73 15.18 -9.29 -1.20
CA HIS A 73 16.47 -9.73 -0.70
C HIS A 73 16.54 -11.24 -0.71
N PRO A 74 16.83 -11.79 -1.86
CA PRO A 74 16.77 -13.23 -1.98
C PRO A 74 17.74 -13.97 -1.09
N ARG A 75 18.74 -13.39 -0.72
CA ARG A 75 19.67 -14.02 0.04
C ARG A 75 19.37 -14.27 1.33
N GLN A 76 18.75 -13.80 1.76
CA GLN A 76 18.52 -13.97 2.95
C GLN A 76 18.31 -15.18 3.39
N VAL A 77 18.50 -15.87 2.99
CA VAL A 77 18.19 -16.94 3.31
C VAL A 77 18.92 -17.72 3.83
N HIS A 78 19.16 -17.86 4.00
CA HIS A 78 19.63 -18.51 4.27
C HIS A 78 19.60 -19.02 4.54
#